data_023e30693a75faee913e6937ba73ef27
#
_entry.id   023e30693a75faee913e6937ba73ef27
#
_cell.length_a   1.000
_cell.length_b   1.000
_cell.length_c   1.000
_cell.angle_alpha   90.00
_cell.angle_beta   90.00
_cell.angle_gamma   90.00
#
_symmetry.space_group_name_H-M   'P 1'
#
loop_
_entity.id
_entity.type
_entity.pdbx_description
1 polymer ?
#
loop_
_entity_poly.entity_id
_entity_poly.type
_entity_poly.pdbx_seq_one_letter_code
_entity_poly.pdbx_strand_id
1 'polypeptide(L)'
;MSEPVGIDPSDWVCPLPLRETKRIVLGHGGGGILSEELIENLFLPAFGSAGGPARDSALLDVAGGRIALTTDSYVVNPLFFPGGNIGDLAVNGTINDLAMSGAQPLGLTAGFIIEEGLELEVLGAIAQTMGKAAAEAQVGIVTGDTKVVGKGGADGLFVNTAGVGVVPDGVRIGPDQVRPGDHVIVSGNLGEHGVAIMSVREGIDFGTTVTTDSAPLHRLVAAMLAAVEDPNVVHTLRDPTRGGLVASAVEIARSSGVGVELDEHRIPVPETVSSACSFLGLDPLQVANEGKLVAFVDPAHSEAVLAAMRARPEGAGAVIIGRAVEEHPGMVVGRTAFGTTRVIERELGEQLPRIC
;
A
#
# COMPACT_ATOMS: atom_id res chain seq x y z
N MET A 1 11.38 -0.92 -40.26
CA MET A 1 10.55 -0.58 -39.07
C MET A 1 9.18 -1.16 -39.41
N SER A 2 8.83 -2.29 -38.78
CA SER A 2 7.49 -2.85 -38.88
C SER A 2 6.51 -1.90 -38.18
N GLU A 3 5.43 -1.52 -38.85
CA GLU A 3 4.34 -0.81 -38.23
C GLU A 3 3.86 -1.57 -36.99
N PRO A 4 3.56 -0.89 -35.87
CA PRO A 4 2.99 -1.58 -34.72
C PRO A 4 1.67 -2.21 -35.17
N VAL A 5 1.47 -3.48 -34.82
CA VAL A 5 0.20 -4.18 -34.98
C VAL A 5 -0.84 -3.34 -34.27
N GLY A 6 -1.70 -2.67 -35.02
CA GLY A 6 -2.77 -1.86 -34.47
C GLY A 6 -3.76 -2.77 -33.76
N ILE A 7 -3.67 -2.80 -32.44
CA ILE A 7 -4.77 -3.30 -31.61
C ILE A 7 -5.83 -2.19 -31.65
N ASP A 8 -6.95 -2.45 -32.33
CA ASP A 8 -8.08 -1.53 -32.34
C ASP A 8 -8.86 -1.68 -31.04
N PRO A 9 -8.89 -0.65 -30.17
CA PRO A 9 -9.67 -0.71 -28.95
C PRO A 9 -11.18 -0.90 -29.16
N SER A 10 -11.68 -0.69 -30.40
CA SER A 10 -13.07 -0.95 -30.73
C SER A 10 -13.43 -2.44 -30.87
N ASP A 11 -12.42 -3.31 -30.97
CA ASP A 11 -12.60 -4.78 -30.94
C ASP A 11 -12.78 -5.30 -29.50
N TRP A 12 -12.61 -4.47 -28.50
CA TRP A 12 -12.89 -4.78 -27.11
C TRP A 12 -14.39 -4.68 -26.85
N VAL A 13 -14.98 -5.77 -26.40
CA VAL A 13 -16.43 -5.92 -26.20
C VAL A 13 -16.95 -4.89 -25.19
N CYS A 14 -17.69 -3.89 -25.64
CA CYS A 14 -18.22 -2.68 -25.00
C CYS A 14 -17.26 -1.47 -25.01
N PRO A 15 -17.81 -0.23 -25.12
CA PRO A 15 -17.01 0.93 -24.85
C PRO A 15 -16.46 0.82 -23.43
N LEU A 16 -15.13 0.74 -23.32
CA LEU A 16 -14.46 0.70 -22.04
C LEU A 16 -14.89 1.94 -21.23
N PRO A 17 -15.36 1.80 -20.00
CA PRO A 17 -15.70 2.93 -19.16
C PRO A 17 -14.45 3.62 -18.62
N LEU A 18 -13.48 3.87 -19.49
CA LEU A 18 -12.24 4.57 -19.20
C LEU A 18 -12.43 6.05 -19.46
N ARG A 19 -12.04 6.90 -18.52
CA ARG A 19 -12.04 8.37 -18.65
C ARG A 19 -10.99 8.84 -19.63
N GLU A 20 -9.82 8.19 -19.67
CA GLU A 20 -8.76 8.42 -20.65
C GLU A 20 -8.58 7.16 -21.52
N THR A 21 -8.89 7.28 -22.79
CA THR A 21 -8.93 6.15 -23.74
C THR A 21 -7.81 6.16 -24.77
N LYS A 22 -7.01 7.24 -24.82
CA LYS A 22 -6.03 7.40 -25.91
C LYS A 22 -4.59 7.12 -25.51
N ARG A 23 -4.20 7.47 -24.29
CA ARG A 23 -2.81 7.39 -23.84
C ARG A 23 -2.75 7.09 -22.34
N ILE A 24 -1.69 6.43 -21.93
CA ILE A 24 -1.35 6.31 -20.51
C ILE A 24 -0.84 7.67 -20.03
N VAL A 25 -1.37 8.11 -18.88
CA VAL A 25 -0.93 9.28 -18.13
C VAL A 25 -0.45 8.88 -16.75
N LEU A 26 0.29 9.73 -16.05
CA LEU A 26 0.86 9.42 -14.73
C LEU A 26 -0.19 8.92 -13.72
N GLY A 27 -1.39 9.50 -13.75
CA GLY A 27 -2.49 9.10 -12.87
C GLY A 27 -2.93 7.64 -12.98
N HIS A 28 -2.61 6.94 -14.08
CA HIS A 28 -2.88 5.49 -14.19
C HIS A 28 -1.96 4.63 -13.29
N GLY A 29 -0.87 5.19 -12.78
CA GLY A 29 0.04 4.52 -11.86
C GLY A 29 -0.17 4.88 -10.39
N GLY A 30 -1.04 5.85 -10.10
CA GLY A 30 -1.17 6.48 -8.78
C GLY A 30 -2.06 5.79 -7.76
N GLY A 31 -2.60 4.60 -8.05
CA GLY A 31 -3.53 3.90 -7.14
C GLY A 31 -4.91 4.56 -7.00
N GLY A 32 -5.20 5.61 -7.80
CA GLY A 32 -6.50 6.29 -7.82
C GLY A 32 -7.50 5.67 -8.80
N ILE A 33 -8.56 6.42 -9.12
CA ILE A 33 -9.65 5.95 -9.99
C ILE A 33 -9.15 5.52 -11.37
N LEU A 34 -8.18 6.21 -11.96
CA LEU A 34 -7.63 5.84 -13.28
C LEU A 34 -6.89 4.49 -13.24
N SER A 35 -6.18 4.20 -12.15
CA SER A 35 -5.53 2.90 -11.96
C SER A 35 -6.57 1.77 -11.85
N GLU A 36 -7.63 1.98 -11.08
CA GLU A 36 -8.74 1.04 -10.91
C GLU A 36 -9.43 0.75 -12.26
N GLU A 37 -9.79 1.80 -13.01
CA GLU A 37 -10.38 1.67 -14.34
C GLU A 37 -9.49 0.85 -15.30
N LEU A 38 -8.17 1.09 -15.28
CA LEU A 38 -7.21 0.38 -16.10
C LEU A 38 -7.12 -1.11 -15.72
N ILE A 39 -7.07 -1.39 -14.42
CA ILE A 39 -7.02 -2.77 -13.92
C ILE A 39 -8.31 -3.52 -14.25
N GLU A 40 -9.47 -2.97 -13.89
CA GLU A 40 -10.76 -3.62 -14.02
C GLU A 40 -11.19 -3.80 -15.48
N ASN A 41 -10.93 -2.81 -16.33
CA ASN A 41 -11.47 -2.80 -17.68
C ASN A 41 -10.47 -3.21 -18.77
N LEU A 42 -9.17 -3.26 -18.45
CA LEU A 42 -8.14 -3.66 -19.41
C LEU A 42 -7.41 -4.93 -18.97
N PHE A 43 -6.75 -4.91 -17.80
CA PHE A 43 -5.85 -6.01 -17.41
C PHE A 43 -6.61 -7.26 -16.99
N LEU A 44 -7.59 -7.17 -16.08
CA LEU A 44 -8.34 -8.34 -15.62
C LEU A 44 -9.06 -9.06 -16.76
N PRO A 45 -9.77 -8.37 -17.69
CA PRO A 45 -10.35 -9.02 -18.85
C PRO A 45 -9.31 -9.67 -19.77
N ALA A 46 -8.19 -8.99 -20.03
CA ALA A 46 -7.13 -9.51 -20.89
C ALA A 46 -6.45 -10.76 -20.30
N PHE A 47 -6.37 -10.87 -18.97
CA PHE A 47 -5.78 -12.02 -18.29
C PHE A 47 -6.78 -13.15 -18.04
N GLY A 48 -8.04 -12.99 -18.46
CA GLY A 48 -9.11 -13.97 -18.22
C GLY A 48 -9.51 -14.08 -16.75
N SER A 49 -9.19 -13.07 -15.94
CA SER A 49 -9.56 -13.03 -14.53
C SER A 49 -11.00 -12.52 -14.40
N ALA A 50 -11.87 -13.31 -13.79
CA ALA A 50 -13.16 -12.81 -13.35
C ALA A 50 -12.93 -11.80 -12.22
N GLY A 51 -13.49 -10.60 -12.36
CA GLY A 51 -13.35 -9.55 -11.37
C GLY A 51 -13.70 -10.04 -9.96
N GLY A 52 -12.87 -9.69 -9.01
CA GLY A 52 -13.07 -9.90 -7.58
C GLY A 52 -12.53 -8.68 -6.83
N PRO A 53 -12.72 -8.59 -5.50
CA PRO A 53 -12.21 -7.48 -4.73
C PRO A 53 -10.70 -7.38 -4.88
N ALA A 54 -10.18 -6.18 -5.13
CA ALA A 54 -8.75 -5.93 -5.23
C ALA A 54 -8.07 -6.26 -3.89
N ARG A 55 -7.02 -7.08 -3.95
CA ARG A 55 -6.22 -7.54 -2.79
C ARG A 55 -4.76 -7.16 -3.02
N ASP A 56 -4.02 -6.96 -1.94
CA ASP A 56 -2.58 -6.70 -2.00
C ASP A 56 -1.79 -7.94 -2.46
N SER A 57 -2.35 -9.13 -2.26
CA SER A 57 -1.75 -10.37 -2.76
C SER A 57 -2.80 -11.32 -3.32
N ALA A 58 -2.45 -12.10 -4.34
CA ALA A 58 -3.26 -13.19 -4.85
C ALA A 58 -3.16 -14.40 -3.91
N LEU A 59 -4.31 -15.04 -3.64
CA LEU A 59 -4.37 -16.27 -2.85
C LEU A 59 -4.57 -17.47 -3.77
N LEU A 60 -3.73 -18.48 -3.63
CA LEU A 60 -3.77 -19.71 -4.41
C LEU A 60 -3.87 -20.91 -3.48
N ASP A 61 -4.88 -21.73 -3.69
CA ASP A 61 -4.99 -23.02 -2.99
C ASP A 61 -4.01 -24.02 -3.63
N VAL A 62 -3.18 -24.62 -2.81
CA VAL A 62 -2.20 -25.62 -3.22
C VAL A 62 -2.34 -26.87 -2.37
N ALA A 63 -1.75 -27.99 -2.82
CA ALA A 63 -1.72 -29.21 -2.03
C ALA A 63 -1.03 -28.93 -0.67
N GLY A 64 -1.79 -29.02 0.42
CA GLY A 64 -1.27 -28.81 1.77
C GLY A 64 -1.43 -27.39 2.32
N GLY A 65 -2.25 -26.51 1.69
CA GLY A 65 -2.55 -25.18 2.26
C GLY A 65 -2.86 -24.11 1.25
N ARG A 66 -2.67 -22.88 1.66
CA ARG A 66 -2.87 -21.68 0.82
C ARG A 66 -1.60 -20.83 0.80
N ILE A 67 -1.22 -20.36 -0.37
CA ILE A 67 -0.12 -19.41 -0.54
C ILE A 67 -0.66 -18.04 -0.95
N ALA A 68 0.05 -17.00 -0.53
CA ALA A 68 -0.09 -15.63 -1.02
C ALA A 68 1.07 -15.33 -1.96
N LEU A 69 0.79 -14.62 -3.04
CA LEU A 69 1.76 -14.18 -4.05
C LEU A 69 1.49 -12.73 -4.40
N THR A 70 2.53 -11.91 -4.39
CA THR A 70 2.47 -10.51 -4.80
C THR A 70 3.65 -10.11 -5.66
N THR A 71 3.53 -8.99 -6.36
CA THR A 71 4.63 -8.33 -7.05
C THR A 71 4.43 -6.83 -7.04
N ASP A 72 5.52 -6.09 -6.83
CA ASP A 72 5.53 -4.65 -6.74
C ASP A 72 6.67 -4.05 -7.56
N SER A 73 6.45 -2.85 -8.10
CA SER A 73 7.44 -2.12 -8.90
C SER A 73 7.69 -0.75 -8.30
N TYR A 74 8.94 -0.51 -7.93
CA TYR A 74 9.38 0.71 -7.25
C TYR A 74 10.08 1.64 -8.23
N VAL A 75 9.56 2.85 -8.30
CA VAL A 75 10.03 3.92 -9.20
C VAL A 75 10.23 5.23 -8.46
N VAL A 76 10.43 5.17 -7.14
CA VAL A 76 10.58 6.35 -6.27
C VAL A 76 11.70 7.26 -6.76
N ASN A 77 11.44 8.54 -6.72
CA ASN A 77 12.43 9.58 -7.01
C ASN A 77 12.33 10.71 -5.97
N PRO A 78 13.45 11.01 -5.25
CA PRO A 78 14.82 10.47 -5.41
C PRO A 78 14.99 9.04 -4.89
N LEU A 79 16.06 8.36 -5.31
CA LEU A 79 16.39 6.98 -4.87
C LEU A 79 16.71 6.89 -3.38
N PHE A 80 17.28 7.95 -2.80
CA PHE A 80 17.58 8.10 -1.38
C PHE A 80 16.76 9.23 -0.76
N PHE A 81 16.24 8.98 0.41
CA PHE A 81 15.38 9.92 1.13
C PHE A 81 15.60 9.79 2.64
N PRO A 82 15.14 10.75 3.46
CA PRO A 82 15.34 10.68 4.89
C PRO A 82 14.77 9.38 5.49
N GLY A 83 15.65 8.61 6.11
CA GLY A 83 15.32 7.34 6.77
C GLY A 83 15.44 6.10 5.91
N GLY A 84 15.67 6.22 4.57
CA GLY A 84 15.77 5.04 3.71
C GLY A 84 16.17 5.31 2.26
N ASN A 85 15.97 4.31 1.43
CA ASN A 85 16.14 4.38 -0.03
C ASN A 85 15.21 3.36 -0.72
N ILE A 86 15.20 3.34 -2.05
CA ILE A 86 14.39 2.41 -2.84
C ILE A 86 14.60 0.93 -2.45
N GLY A 87 15.75 0.58 -1.85
CA GLY A 87 16.08 -0.80 -1.51
C GLY A 87 15.29 -1.32 -0.30
N ASP A 88 15.24 -0.58 0.82
CA ASP A 88 14.41 -0.98 1.98
C ASP A 88 12.92 -0.89 1.66
N LEU A 89 12.54 0.13 0.89
CA LEU A 89 11.18 0.30 0.41
C LEU A 89 10.70 -0.94 -0.38
N ALA A 90 11.50 -1.42 -1.34
CA ALA A 90 11.17 -2.56 -2.18
C ALA A 90 11.05 -3.88 -1.38
N VAL A 91 11.87 -4.07 -0.35
CA VAL A 91 11.79 -5.26 0.50
C VAL A 91 10.58 -5.18 1.43
N ASN A 92 10.40 -4.05 2.12
CA ASN A 92 9.35 -3.91 3.12
C ASN A 92 7.94 -3.90 2.49
N GLY A 93 7.73 -3.17 1.39
CA GLY A 93 6.44 -3.09 0.73
C GLY A 93 5.95 -4.47 0.26
N THR A 94 6.78 -5.25 -0.43
CA THR A 94 6.40 -6.61 -0.86
C THR A 94 6.13 -7.56 0.32
N ILE A 95 6.87 -7.42 1.43
CA ILE A 95 6.57 -8.17 2.67
C ILE A 95 5.22 -7.73 3.25
N ASN A 96 4.91 -6.43 3.19
CA ASN A 96 3.68 -5.86 3.72
C ASN A 96 2.46 -6.36 2.94
N ASP A 97 2.52 -6.39 1.61
CA ASP A 97 1.47 -6.97 0.76
C ASP A 97 1.11 -8.41 1.18
N LEU A 98 2.13 -9.25 1.39
CA LEU A 98 1.91 -10.62 1.86
C LEU A 98 1.26 -10.63 3.25
N ALA A 99 1.71 -9.75 4.12
CA ALA A 99 1.19 -9.63 5.49
C ALA A 99 -0.27 -9.18 5.52
N MET A 100 -0.72 -8.34 4.57
CA MET A 100 -2.14 -7.91 4.49
C MET A 100 -3.11 -9.07 4.22
N SER A 101 -2.64 -10.20 3.73
CA SER A 101 -3.42 -11.46 3.65
C SER A 101 -3.23 -12.38 4.86
N GLY A 102 -2.54 -11.93 5.90
CA GLY A 102 -2.16 -12.74 7.07
C GLY A 102 -1.08 -13.77 6.76
N ALA A 103 -0.42 -13.69 5.60
CA ALA A 103 0.59 -14.66 5.20
C ALA A 103 1.92 -14.44 5.94
N GLN A 104 2.63 -15.53 6.15
CA GLN A 104 4.01 -15.55 6.60
C GLN A 104 4.93 -15.56 5.37
N PRO A 105 5.73 -14.50 5.12
CA PRO A 105 6.62 -14.44 3.98
C PRO A 105 7.67 -15.56 4.02
N LEU A 106 7.89 -16.24 2.89
CA LEU A 106 8.90 -17.29 2.74
C LEU A 106 10.15 -16.79 2.03
N GLY A 107 9.98 -15.90 1.06
CA GLY A 107 11.09 -15.38 0.26
C GLY A 107 10.64 -14.40 -0.78
N LEU A 108 11.61 -13.61 -1.26
CA LEU A 108 11.43 -12.56 -2.27
C LEU A 108 12.29 -12.86 -3.50
N THR A 109 11.87 -12.32 -4.62
CA THR A 109 12.71 -12.14 -5.82
C THR A 109 12.99 -10.64 -6.01
N ALA A 110 14.09 -10.26 -6.67
CA ALA A 110 14.37 -8.88 -6.99
C ALA A 110 14.83 -8.72 -8.45
N GLY A 111 14.14 -7.89 -9.20
CA GLY A 111 14.50 -7.49 -10.55
C GLY A 111 15.00 -6.05 -10.57
N PHE A 112 16.06 -5.78 -11.35
CA PHE A 112 16.65 -4.46 -11.47
C PHE A 112 16.63 -4.00 -12.92
N ILE A 113 16.08 -2.81 -13.18
CA ILE A 113 16.23 -2.10 -14.45
C ILE A 113 17.11 -0.89 -14.19
N ILE A 114 18.33 -0.93 -14.69
CA ILE A 114 19.39 0.02 -14.38
C ILE A 114 19.67 0.87 -15.62
N GLU A 115 19.74 2.16 -15.47
CA GLU A 115 20.18 3.06 -16.52
C GLU A 115 21.70 3.04 -16.65
N GLU A 116 22.20 2.98 -17.91
CA GLU A 116 23.61 3.10 -18.22
C GLU A 116 24.19 4.43 -17.68
N GLY A 117 25.22 4.34 -16.86
CA GLY A 117 25.85 5.48 -16.21
C GLY A 117 25.49 5.66 -14.73
N LEU A 118 24.60 4.82 -14.18
CA LEU A 118 24.40 4.78 -12.72
C LEU A 118 25.71 4.39 -12.02
N GLU A 119 26.09 5.13 -11.00
CA GLU A 119 27.30 4.85 -10.23
C GLU A 119 27.20 3.50 -9.48
N LEU A 120 28.24 2.68 -9.54
CA LEU A 120 28.28 1.39 -8.83
C LEU A 120 28.15 1.55 -7.30
N GLU A 121 28.63 2.67 -6.75
CA GLU A 121 28.47 2.99 -5.33
C GLU A 121 27.01 3.17 -4.93
N VAL A 122 26.22 3.84 -5.78
CA VAL A 122 24.76 4.01 -5.59
C VAL A 122 24.06 2.67 -5.62
N LEU A 123 24.32 1.85 -6.64
CA LEU A 123 23.75 0.49 -6.74
C LEU A 123 24.18 -0.38 -5.55
N GLY A 124 25.46 -0.31 -5.16
CA GLY A 124 26.01 -1.05 -4.02
C GLY A 124 25.33 -0.68 -2.70
N ALA A 125 25.11 0.62 -2.45
CA ALA A 125 24.43 1.10 -1.25
C ALA A 125 22.97 0.60 -1.20
N ILE A 126 22.26 0.65 -2.33
CA ILE A 126 20.86 0.15 -2.43
C ILE A 126 20.83 -1.36 -2.18
N ALA A 127 21.70 -2.14 -2.82
CA ALA A 127 21.76 -3.58 -2.63
C ALA A 127 22.08 -3.97 -1.16
N GLN A 128 22.98 -3.23 -0.49
CA GLN A 128 23.27 -3.43 0.93
C GLN A 128 22.05 -3.13 1.81
N THR A 129 21.31 -2.06 1.50
CA THR A 129 20.07 -1.72 2.22
C THR A 129 19.01 -2.80 2.04
N MET A 130 18.81 -3.31 0.82
CA MET A 130 17.92 -4.45 0.56
C MET A 130 18.33 -5.67 1.39
N GLY A 131 19.61 -6.03 1.39
CA GLY A 131 20.13 -7.16 2.15
C GLY A 131 19.93 -6.99 3.66
N LYS A 132 20.10 -5.78 4.19
CA LYS A 132 19.85 -5.44 5.59
C LYS A 132 18.37 -5.56 5.94
N ALA A 133 17.48 -4.95 5.15
CA ALA A 133 16.03 -5.02 5.36
C ALA A 133 15.52 -6.47 5.31
N ALA A 134 15.99 -7.28 4.36
CA ALA A 134 15.67 -8.69 4.24
C ALA A 134 16.15 -9.50 5.48
N ALA A 135 17.34 -9.23 5.97
CA ALA A 135 17.88 -9.87 7.17
C ALA A 135 17.10 -9.48 8.43
N GLU A 136 16.76 -8.20 8.60
CA GLU A 136 15.94 -7.70 9.71
C GLU A 136 14.52 -8.29 9.69
N ALA A 137 13.92 -8.42 8.51
CA ALA A 137 12.64 -9.09 8.32
C ALA A 137 12.75 -10.62 8.48
N GLN A 138 13.94 -11.21 8.39
CA GLN A 138 14.17 -12.65 8.30
C GLN A 138 13.52 -13.30 7.06
N VAL A 139 13.45 -12.56 5.96
CA VAL A 139 12.90 -13.00 4.68
C VAL A 139 13.98 -12.85 3.61
N GLY A 140 14.44 -13.97 3.03
CA GLY A 140 15.55 -13.95 2.07
C GLY A 140 15.14 -13.46 0.68
N ILE A 141 16.02 -12.69 0.02
CA ILE A 141 15.94 -12.48 -1.44
C ILE A 141 16.63 -13.69 -2.08
N VAL A 142 15.85 -14.58 -2.70
CA VAL A 142 16.33 -15.92 -3.10
C VAL A 142 16.73 -16.02 -4.56
N THR A 143 16.27 -15.10 -5.41
CA THR A 143 16.62 -15.03 -6.84
C THR A 143 16.32 -13.63 -7.37
N GLY A 144 16.78 -13.34 -8.58
CA GLY A 144 16.54 -12.06 -9.23
C GLY A 144 17.02 -12.02 -10.67
N ASP A 145 16.83 -10.88 -11.31
CA ASP A 145 17.31 -10.59 -12.67
C ASP A 145 17.83 -9.14 -12.75
N THR A 146 18.66 -8.86 -13.74
CA THR A 146 19.21 -7.53 -13.97
C THR A 146 19.20 -7.19 -15.44
N LYS A 147 18.68 -6.03 -15.79
CA LYS A 147 18.72 -5.46 -17.14
C LYS A 147 19.32 -4.08 -17.08
N VAL A 148 20.15 -3.75 -18.07
CA VAL A 148 20.68 -2.40 -18.27
C VAL A 148 20.05 -1.83 -19.53
N VAL A 149 19.51 -0.61 -19.40
CA VAL A 149 18.95 0.17 -20.50
C VAL A 149 19.86 1.33 -20.82
N GLY A 150 19.83 1.79 -22.08
CA GLY A 150 20.61 2.95 -22.49
C GLY A 150 20.20 4.24 -21.76
N LYS A 151 21.08 5.22 -21.76
CA LYS A 151 20.87 6.54 -21.10
C LYS A 151 19.58 7.18 -21.58
N GLY A 152 18.75 7.63 -20.62
CA GLY A 152 17.39 8.16 -20.87
C GLY A 152 16.32 7.08 -21.01
N GLY A 153 16.66 5.79 -20.83
CA GLY A 153 15.72 4.67 -20.86
C GLY A 153 15.11 4.30 -19.49
N ALA A 154 15.68 4.83 -18.42
CA ALA A 154 15.16 4.75 -17.07
C ALA A 154 15.46 6.06 -16.34
N ASP A 155 15.20 6.14 -15.05
CA ASP A 155 15.57 7.26 -14.20
C ASP A 155 16.52 6.76 -13.10
N GLY A 156 17.72 6.39 -13.52
CA GLY A 156 18.75 5.78 -12.71
C GLY A 156 18.46 4.30 -12.44
N LEU A 157 17.49 4.00 -11.60
CA LEU A 157 17.16 2.63 -11.19
C LEU A 157 15.68 2.44 -10.94
N PHE A 158 15.12 1.36 -11.46
CA PHE A 158 13.85 0.81 -11.03
C PHE A 158 14.05 -0.58 -10.42
N VAL A 159 13.30 -0.89 -9.37
CA VAL A 159 13.34 -2.18 -8.69
C VAL A 159 11.95 -2.82 -8.76
N ASN A 160 11.90 -4.09 -9.13
CA ASN A 160 10.70 -4.91 -9.01
C ASN A 160 10.99 -6.03 -8.01
N THR A 161 10.09 -6.26 -7.09
CA THR A 161 10.14 -7.40 -6.19
C THR A 161 8.88 -8.24 -6.33
N ALA A 162 9.01 -9.54 -6.15
CA ALA A 162 7.86 -10.42 -5.98
C ALA A 162 8.08 -11.25 -4.72
N GLY A 163 6.98 -11.56 -4.04
CA GLY A 163 7.01 -12.29 -2.78
C GLY A 163 6.07 -13.48 -2.77
N VAL A 164 6.45 -14.53 -2.06
CA VAL A 164 5.60 -15.67 -1.76
C VAL A 164 5.53 -15.87 -0.25
N GLY A 165 4.33 -16.18 0.25
CA GLY A 165 4.09 -16.47 1.66
C GLY A 165 3.07 -17.59 1.85
N VAL A 166 3.03 -18.15 3.04
CA VAL A 166 2.03 -19.17 3.43
C VAL A 166 0.99 -18.51 4.31
N VAL A 167 -0.27 -18.65 3.95
CA VAL A 167 -1.41 -18.22 4.78
C VAL A 167 -1.66 -19.33 5.82
N PRO A 168 -1.63 -19.02 7.12
CA PRO A 168 -1.93 -19.99 8.16
C PRO A 168 -3.35 -20.59 8.02
N ASP A 169 -3.50 -21.83 8.41
CA ASP A 169 -4.81 -22.50 8.38
C ASP A 169 -5.85 -21.70 9.18
N GLY A 170 -7.05 -21.59 8.61
CA GLY A 170 -8.16 -20.87 9.22
C GLY A 170 -8.16 -19.35 9.01
N VAL A 171 -7.06 -18.72 8.58
CA VAL A 171 -7.01 -17.26 8.32
C VAL A 171 -7.76 -16.92 7.03
N ARG A 172 -8.69 -15.94 7.11
CA ARG A 172 -9.52 -15.48 5.97
C ARG A 172 -9.63 -13.96 5.96
N ILE A 173 -8.51 -13.30 5.80
CA ILE A 173 -8.45 -11.83 5.71
C ILE A 173 -8.72 -11.40 4.27
N GLY A 174 -9.56 -10.39 4.09
CA GLY A 174 -9.83 -9.85 2.75
C GLY A 174 -10.67 -8.58 2.76
N PRO A 175 -10.59 -7.74 1.72
CA PRO A 175 -11.27 -6.45 1.66
C PRO A 175 -12.80 -6.56 1.61
N ASP A 176 -13.32 -7.74 1.37
CA ASP A 176 -14.73 -8.11 1.30
C ASP A 176 -15.29 -8.74 2.61
N GLN A 177 -14.49 -8.74 3.68
CA GLN A 177 -14.86 -9.43 4.93
C GLN A 177 -15.34 -8.48 6.03
N VAL A 178 -15.29 -7.15 5.84
CA VAL A 178 -15.70 -6.16 6.85
C VAL A 178 -17.20 -6.25 7.12
N ARG A 179 -17.54 -6.09 8.39
CA ARG A 179 -18.92 -6.12 8.88
C ARG A 179 -19.27 -4.83 9.58
N PRO A 180 -20.54 -4.40 9.53
CA PRO A 180 -21.01 -3.31 10.37
C PRO A 180 -20.69 -3.55 11.84
N GLY A 181 -20.15 -2.56 12.52
CA GLY A 181 -19.69 -2.63 13.89
C GLY A 181 -18.17 -2.80 14.05
N ASP A 182 -17.46 -3.28 13.02
CA ASP A 182 -16.02 -3.45 13.08
C ASP A 182 -15.31 -2.14 13.43
N HIS A 183 -14.35 -2.20 14.33
CA HIS A 183 -13.49 -1.07 14.64
C HIS A 183 -12.41 -0.92 13.59
N VAL A 184 -12.15 0.32 13.17
CA VAL A 184 -11.05 0.69 12.29
C VAL A 184 -9.84 1.08 13.14
N ILE A 185 -8.72 0.37 12.98
CA ILE A 185 -7.49 0.60 13.73
C ILE A 185 -6.39 0.97 12.74
N VAL A 186 -5.61 2.03 13.01
CA VAL A 186 -4.35 2.29 12.32
C VAL A 186 -3.18 1.97 13.23
N SER A 187 -2.06 1.50 12.68
CA SER A 187 -0.90 1.06 13.46
C SER A 187 -0.03 2.20 14.00
N GLY A 188 -0.22 3.43 13.54
CA GLY A 188 0.57 4.59 13.98
C GLY A 188 0.34 5.84 13.14
N ASN A 189 1.31 6.74 13.20
CA ASN A 189 1.28 8.03 12.50
C ASN A 189 1.12 7.88 11.00
N LEU A 190 0.39 8.81 10.37
CA LEU A 190 0.18 8.82 8.92
C LEU A 190 0.90 9.99 8.24
N GLY A 191 1.30 9.77 6.98
CA GLY A 191 1.84 10.77 6.07
C GLY A 191 3.35 10.99 6.17
N GLU A 192 4.05 10.25 7.02
CA GLU A 192 5.50 10.44 7.23
C GLU A 192 6.31 10.10 5.97
N HIS A 193 6.01 8.98 5.29
CA HIS A 193 6.73 8.58 4.07
C HIS A 193 6.61 9.64 2.97
N GLY A 194 5.40 10.00 2.58
CA GLY A 194 5.20 10.94 1.49
C GLY A 194 5.83 12.30 1.75
N VAL A 195 5.75 12.82 2.98
CA VAL A 195 6.41 14.07 3.36
C VAL A 195 7.94 13.92 3.32
N ALA A 196 8.51 12.79 3.75
CA ALA A 196 9.94 12.53 3.65
C ALA A 196 10.44 12.60 2.20
N ILE A 197 9.74 11.96 1.27
CA ILE A 197 10.09 12.02 -0.17
C ILE A 197 9.96 13.46 -0.70
N MET A 198 8.86 14.15 -0.42
CA MET A 198 8.61 15.49 -0.94
C MET A 198 9.61 16.52 -0.39
N SER A 199 10.07 16.39 0.86
CA SER A 199 11.06 17.28 1.42
C SER A 199 12.36 17.33 0.60
N VAL A 200 12.82 16.18 0.11
CA VAL A 200 14.02 16.09 -0.72
C VAL A 200 13.73 16.51 -2.17
N ARG A 201 12.59 16.03 -2.72
CA ARG A 201 12.21 16.31 -4.11
C ARG A 201 12.04 17.80 -4.40
N GLU A 202 11.39 18.50 -3.49
CA GLU A 202 11.13 19.95 -3.62
C GLU A 202 12.22 20.80 -2.96
N GLY A 203 13.21 20.17 -2.30
CA GLY A 203 14.27 20.88 -1.60
C GLY A 203 13.76 21.75 -0.44
N ILE A 204 12.69 21.28 0.23
CA ILE A 204 12.03 22.03 1.29
C ILE A 204 12.58 21.59 2.65
N ASP A 205 13.09 22.55 3.41
CA ASP A 205 13.44 22.36 4.83
C ASP A 205 12.26 22.78 5.71
N PHE A 206 11.63 21.81 6.33
CA PHE A 206 10.52 22.05 7.28
C PHE A 206 11.00 22.41 8.70
N GLY A 207 12.29 22.70 8.89
CA GLY A 207 12.89 22.99 10.20
C GLY A 207 13.02 21.77 11.12
N THR A 208 12.63 20.61 10.63
CA THR A 208 12.80 19.28 11.26
C THR A 208 12.83 18.21 10.20
N THR A 209 13.59 17.14 10.43
CA THR A 209 13.66 16.02 9.49
C THR A 209 12.50 15.06 9.75
N VAL A 210 11.59 14.95 8.77
CA VAL A 210 10.62 13.85 8.72
C VAL A 210 11.28 12.68 7.99
N THR A 211 11.31 11.52 8.62
CA THR A 211 11.85 10.29 8.03
C THR A 211 10.75 9.40 7.51
N THR A 212 11.06 8.56 6.53
CA THR A 212 10.13 7.52 6.07
C THR A 212 9.74 6.61 7.23
N ASP A 213 8.52 6.11 7.17
CA ASP A 213 7.99 5.11 8.09
C ASP A 213 8.17 3.66 7.56
N SER A 214 8.90 3.48 6.45
CA SER A 214 9.13 2.16 5.83
C SER A 214 9.58 1.12 6.87
N ALA A 215 8.80 0.07 7.03
CA ALA A 215 9.04 -1.00 8.00
C ALA A 215 8.28 -2.29 7.62
N PRO A 216 8.79 -3.48 7.94
CA PRO A 216 8.13 -4.75 7.66
C PRO A 216 7.05 -5.05 8.71
N LEU A 217 5.81 -5.24 8.28
CA LEU A 217 4.63 -5.39 9.16
C LEU A 217 4.24 -6.83 9.46
N HIS A 218 4.85 -7.83 8.82
CA HIS A 218 4.45 -9.24 8.95
C HIS A 218 4.48 -9.74 10.42
N ARG A 219 5.41 -9.24 11.25
CA ARG A 219 5.47 -9.60 12.68
C ARG A 219 4.40 -8.90 13.50
N LEU A 220 4.02 -7.69 13.12
CA LEU A 220 2.88 -6.98 13.72
C LEU A 220 1.60 -7.77 13.45
N VAL A 221 1.37 -8.16 12.19
CA VAL A 221 0.21 -8.96 11.79
C VAL A 221 0.21 -10.32 12.51
N ALA A 222 1.34 -11.01 12.58
CA ALA A 222 1.44 -12.27 13.33
C ALA A 222 1.07 -12.09 14.82
N ALA A 223 1.49 -10.98 15.45
CA ALA A 223 1.13 -10.67 16.83
C ALA A 223 -0.38 -10.39 17.00
N MET A 224 -0.99 -9.68 16.04
CA MET A 224 -2.43 -9.42 16.03
C MET A 224 -3.24 -10.72 15.98
N LEU A 225 -2.88 -11.63 15.07
CA LEU A 225 -3.56 -12.92 14.88
C LEU A 225 -3.35 -13.85 16.07
N ALA A 226 -2.18 -13.82 16.70
CA ALA A 226 -1.89 -14.61 17.89
C ALA A 226 -2.57 -14.10 19.18
N ALA A 227 -3.10 -12.89 19.19
CA ALA A 227 -3.77 -12.28 20.34
C ALA A 227 -5.23 -12.75 20.51
N VAL A 228 -5.77 -13.49 19.56
CA VAL A 228 -7.16 -13.93 19.50
C VAL A 228 -7.23 -15.45 19.24
N GLU A 229 -8.28 -16.10 19.77
CA GLU A 229 -8.48 -17.53 19.53
C GLU A 229 -8.93 -17.83 18.09
N ASP A 230 -9.81 -16.99 17.54
CA ASP A 230 -10.21 -17.06 16.14
C ASP A 230 -9.55 -15.93 15.36
N PRO A 231 -8.60 -16.22 14.44
CA PRO A 231 -7.95 -15.18 13.65
C PRO A 231 -8.93 -14.44 12.72
N ASN A 232 -10.10 -15.00 12.45
CA ASN A 232 -11.11 -14.41 11.58
C ASN A 232 -11.88 -13.24 12.22
N VAL A 233 -11.60 -12.87 13.47
CA VAL A 233 -12.06 -11.61 14.06
C VAL A 233 -11.28 -10.40 13.52
N VAL A 234 -10.14 -10.61 12.88
CA VAL A 234 -9.44 -9.63 12.05
C VAL A 234 -9.94 -9.81 10.62
N HIS A 235 -10.94 -9.02 10.23
CA HIS A 235 -11.65 -9.21 8.97
C HIS A 235 -10.84 -8.71 7.78
N THR A 236 -10.18 -7.56 7.91
CA THR A 236 -9.44 -6.93 6.82
C THR A 236 -8.18 -6.26 7.35
N LEU A 237 -7.11 -6.39 6.57
CA LEU A 237 -5.87 -5.63 6.71
C LEU A 237 -5.56 -4.96 5.38
N ARG A 238 -5.01 -3.76 5.40
CA ARG A 238 -4.52 -3.03 4.24
C ARG A 238 -3.38 -2.10 4.65
N ASP A 239 -2.34 -2.02 3.87
CA ASP A 239 -1.33 -0.97 4.01
C ASP A 239 -1.77 0.28 3.22
N PRO A 240 -1.82 1.45 3.85
CA PRO A 240 -2.28 2.69 3.23
C PRO A 240 -1.14 3.35 2.44
N THR A 241 -0.67 2.70 1.37
CA THR A 241 0.38 3.17 0.47
C THR A 241 -0.13 4.30 -0.44
N ARG A 242 -0.13 4.14 -1.74
CA ARG A 242 -0.61 5.16 -2.69
C ARG A 242 -2.07 5.55 -2.44
N GLY A 243 -2.32 6.87 -2.34
CA GLY A 243 -3.63 7.40 -2.00
C GLY A 243 -3.98 7.31 -0.50
N GLY A 244 -3.06 6.80 0.32
CA GLY A 244 -3.11 6.81 1.77
C GLY A 244 -4.31 6.09 2.38
N LEU A 245 -4.68 6.51 3.58
CA LEU A 245 -5.83 5.99 4.32
C LEU A 245 -7.13 6.11 3.51
N VAL A 246 -7.30 7.19 2.75
CA VAL A 246 -8.53 7.45 1.99
C VAL A 246 -8.73 6.38 0.92
N ALA A 247 -7.73 6.07 0.12
CA ALA A 247 -7.83 5.06 -0.93
C ALA A 247 -8.17 3.70 -0.33
N SER A 248 -7.43 3.27 0.69
CA SER A 248 -7.63 1.99 1.37
C SER A 248 -9.03 1.88 1.99
N ALA A 249 -9.50 2.91 2.70
CA ALA A 249 -10.81 2.89 3.34
C ALA A 249 -11.96 2.86 2.31
N VAL A 250 -11.85 3.62 1.21
CA VAL A 250 -12.88 3.64 0.14
C VAL A 250 -12.95 2.31 -0.59
N GLU A 251 -11.80 1.69 -0.90
CA GLU A 251 -11.76 0.37 -1.54
C GLU A 251 -12.41 -0.70 -0.66
N ILE A 252 -12.08 -0.71 0.63
CA ILE A 252 -12.63 -1.65 1.61
C ILE A 252 -14.15 -1.44 1.77
N ALA A 253 -14.61 -0.17 1.93
CA ALA A 253 -16.02 0.15 2.04
C ALA A 253 -16.83 -0.36 0.85
N ARG A 254 -16.30 -0.18 -0.38
CA ARG A 254 -16.93 -0.66 -1.62
C ARG A 254 -16.92 -2.18 -1.71
N SER A 255 -15.79 -2.82 -1.44
CA SER A 255 -15.64 -4.28 -1.55
C SER A 255 -16.52 -5.03 -0.56
N SER A 256 -16.70 -4.51 0.64
CA SER A 256 -17.53 -5.09 1.69
C SER A 256 -19.00 -4.60 1.66
N GLY A 257 -19.31 -3.55 0.90
CA GLY A 257 -20.66 -2.99 0.85
C GLY A 257 -21.10 -2.32 2.15
N VAL A 258 -20.17 -1.84 2.98
CA VAL A 258 -20.42 -1.15 4.24
C VAL A 258 -20.08 0.33 4.14
N GLY A 259 -20.59 1.16 5.05
CA GLY A 259 -20.07 2.50 5.27
C GLY A 259 -18.89 2.47 6.25
N VAL A 260 -17.99 3.44 6.14
CA VAL A 260 -16.89 3.62 7.09
C VAL A 260 -16.98 5.02 7.69
N GLU A 261 -17.16 5.13 9.00
CA GLU A 261 -17.09 6.37 9.76
C GLU A 261 -15.73 6.51 10.40
N LEU A 262 -15.00 7.59 10.08
CA LEU A 262 -13.72 7.95 10.68
C LEU A 262 -13.86 9.15 11.60
N ASP A 263 -13.29 9.06 12.78
CA ASP A 263 -13.14 10.19 13.71
C ASP A 263 -11.84 10.95 13.39
N GLU A 264 -11.92 12.00 12.56
CA GLU A 264 -10.75 12.70 12.04
C GLU A 264 -9.78 13.19 13.11
N HIS A 265 -10.30 13.62 14.27
CA HIS A 265 -9.47 14.08 15.40
C HIS A 265 -8.70 12.95 16.12
N ARG A 266 -9.06 11.70 15.87
CA ARG A 266 -8.38 10.52 16.43
C ARG A 266 -7.31 9.97 15.49
N ILE A 267 -7.30 10.40 14.23
CA ILE A 267 -6.32 9.95 13.26
C ILE A 267 -4.96 10.56 13.60
N PRO A 268 -3.93 9.76 13.87
CA PRO A 268 -2.64 10.26 14.31
C PRO A 268 -1.86 10.83 13.13
N VAL A 269 -1.86 12.15 12.98
CA VAL A 269 -1.04 12.90 12.02
C VAL A 269 -0.10 13.79 12.81
N PRO A 270 1.23 13.61 12.72
CA PRO A 270 2.19 14.49 13.39
C PRO A 270 2.02 15.95 12.94
N GLU A 271 2.23 16.90 13.86
CA GLU A 271 2.12 18.32 13.55
C GLU A 271 3.05 18.75 12.40
N THR A 272 4.25 18.18 12.34
CA THR A 272 5.21 18.40 11.26
C THR A 272 4.68 17.93 9.90
N VAL A 273 4.02 16.77 9.85
CA VAL A 273 3.37 16.25 8.64
C VAL A 273 2.18 17.13 8.27
N SER A 274 1.33 17.46 9.23
CA SER A 274 0.17 18.33 8.99
C SER A 274 0.57 19.69 8.45
N SER A 275 1.63 20.30 9.01
CA SER A 275 2.16 21.60 8.57
C SER A 275 2.75 21.50 7.16
N ALA A 276 3.52 20.44 6.86
CA ALA A 276 4.09 20.19 5.54
C ALA A 276 2.99 20.00 4.49
N CYS A 277 1.98 19.20 4.78
CA CYS A 277 0.83 18.99 3.90
C CYS A 277 0.06 20.30 3.65
N SER A 278 -0.17 21.08 4.69
CA SER A 278 -0.84 22.40 4.55
C SER A 278 -0.06 23.35 3.64
N PHE A 279 1.27 23.36 3.76
CA PHE A 279 2.14 24.16 2.90
C PHE A 279 2.11 23.70 1.44
N LEU A 280 2.06 22.40 1.20
CA LEU A 280 2.05 21.77 -0.13
C LEU A 280 0.64 21.70 -0.74
N GLY A 281 -0.42 22.03 0.01
CA GLY A 281 -1.80 21.89 -0.43
C GLY A 281 -2.28 20.44 -0.52
N LEU A 282 -1.72 19.56 0.32
CA LEU A 282 -2.02 18.13 0.35
C LEU A 282 -2.96 17.80 1.54
N ASP A 283 -3.79 16.77 1.37
CA ASP A 283 -4.51 16.14 2.49
C ASP A 283 -3.64 15.03 3.08
N PRO A 284 -3.22 15.11 4.36
CA PRO A 284 -2.37 14.07 4.98
C PRO A 284 -3.01 12.68 4.98
N LEU A 285 -4.34 12.56 4.89
CA LEU A 285 -5.03 11.28 4.81
C LEU A 285 -4.88 10.59 3.44
N GLN A 286 -4.44 11.32 2.42
CA GLN A 286 -4.16 10.81 1.07
C GLN A 286 -2.67 10.63 0.81
N VAL A 287 -1.82 10.97 1.77
CA VAL A 287 -0.36 10.81 1.66
C VAL A 287 0.02 9.36 1.94
N ALA A 288 0.95 8.84 1.13
CA ALA A 288 1.43 7.46 1.21
C ALA A 288 2.18 7.15 2.51
N ASN A 289 2.01 5.91 2.99
CA ASN A 289 2.70 5.32 4.13
C ASN A 289 3.27 3.97 3.72
N GLU A 290 4.45 3.61 4.19
CA GLU A 290 5.15 2.39 3.75
C GLU A 290 5.48 1.43 4.91
N GLY A 291 5.07 1.80 6.13
CA GLY A 291 5.24 1.00 7.35
C GLY A 291 4.04 1.09 8.28
N LYS A 292 2.85 1.29 7.73
CA LYS A 292 1.59 1.34 8.49
C LYS A 292 0.58 0.38 7.90
N LEU A 293 -0.38 -0.03 8.73
CA LEU A 293 -1.55 -0.78 8.31
C LEU A 293 -2.83 -0.19 8.89
N VAL A 294 -3.92 -0.44 8.16
CA VAL A 294 -5.30 -0.25 8.60
C VAL A 294 -5.90 -1.63 8.80
N ALA A 295 -6.54 -1.85 9.94
CA ALA A 295 -7.22 -3.09 10.29
C ALA A 295 -8.70 -2.86 10.59
N PHE A 296 -9.55 -3.77 10.14
CA PHE A 296 -10.94 -3.86 10.52
C PHE A 296 -11.13 -5.09 11.40
N VAL A 297 -11.55 -4.88 12.64
CA VAL A 297 -11.55 -5.89 13.69
C VAL A 297 -12.89 -5.92 14.40
N ASP A 298 -13.42 -7.12 14.66
CA ASP A 298 -14.60 -7.34 15.47
C ASP A 298 -14.50 -6.55 16.79
N PRO A 299 -15.54 -5.75 17.16
CA PRO A 299 -15.47 -4.87 18.33
C PRO A 299 -15.23 -5.61 19.65
N ALA A 300 -15.66 -6.86 19.78
CA ALA A 300 -15.44 -7.64 20.99
C ALA A 300 -13.96 -8.03 21.20
N HIS A 301 -13.15 -8.01 20.14
CA HIS A 301 -11.75 -8.45 20.15
C HIS A 301 -10.77 -7.28 19.89
N SER A 302 -11.28 -6.12 19.53
CA SER A 302 -10.47 -4.98 19.09
C SER A 302 -9.48 -4.49 20.15
N GLU A 303 -9.82 -4.50 21.43
CA GLU A 303 -8.92 -4.11 22.51
C GLU A 303 -7.75 -5.10 22.68
N ALA A 304 -7.99 -6.41 22.55
CA ALA A 304 -6.94 -7.42 22.61
C ALA A 304 -5.96 -7.27 21.43
N VAL A 305 -6.50 -7.09 20.21
CA VAL A 305 -5.69 -6.84 19.01
C VAL A 305 -4.91 -5.53 19.14
N LEU A 306 -5.54 -4.44 19.60
CA LEU A 306 -4.90 -3.15 19.83
C LEU A 306 -3.75 -3.25 20.84
N ALA A 307 -3.95 -4.00 21.94
CA ALA A 307 -2.91 -4.23 22.94
C ALA A 307 -1.71 -5.00 22.35
N ALA A 308 -1.97 -6.02 21.53
CA ALA A 308 -0.93 -6.78 20.83
C ALA A 308 -0.17 -5.91 19.81
N MET A 309 -0.87 -5.05 19.08
CA MET A 309 -0.24 -4.07 18.20
C MET A 309 0.71 -3.16 18.96
N ARG A 310 0.24 -2.56 20.06
CA ARG A 310 1.02 -1.62 20.89
C ARG A 310 2.24 -2.25 21.55
N ALA A 311 2.26 -3.56 21.71
CA ALA A 311 3.41 -4.31 22.23
C ALA A 311 4.53 -4.46 21.19
N ARG A 312 4.29 -4.09 19.93
CA ARG A 312 5.27 -4.12 18.85
C ARG A 312 5.74 -2.71 18.50
N PRO A 313 7.02 -2.52 18.14
CA PRO A 313 7.52 -1.22 17.71
C PRO A 313 6.71 -0.61 16.56
N GLU A 314 6.34 -1.42 15.56
CA GLU A 314 5.61 -1.03 14.36
C GLU A 314 4.17 -0.60 14.65
N GLY A 315 3.62 -1.01 15.78
CA GLY A 315 2.27 -0.72 16.23
C GLY A 315 2.19 0.07 17.55
N ALA A 316 3.31 0.60 18.06
CA ALA A 316 3.33 1.31 19.36
C ALA A 316 2.37 2.51 19.41
N GLY A 317 2.12 3.16 18.26
CA GLY A 317 1.16 4.26 18.11
C GLY A 317 -0.23 3.83 17.66
N ALA A 318 -0.56 2.52 17.71
CA ALA A 318 -1.85 2.04 17.22
C ALA A 318 -3.04 2.65 17.98
N VAL A 319 -4.09 2.99 17.22
CA VAL A 319 -5.28 3.63 17.76
C VAL A 319 -6.53 3.28 16.93
N ILE A 320 -7.68 3.17 17.60
CA ILE A 320 -8.98 3.04 16.93
C ILE A 320 -9.37 4.43 16.43
N ILE A 321 -9.59 4.55 15.13
CA ILE A 321 -9.90 5.80 14.43
C ILE A 321 -11.34 5.88 13.91
N GLY A 322 -12.12 4.83 14.04
CA GLY A 322 -13.48 4.80 13.48
C GLY A 322 -14.11 3.41 13.57
N ARG A 323 -15.15 3.24 12.78
CA ARG A 323 -15.90 1.97 12.70
C ARG A 323 -16.57 1.78 11.33
N ALA A 324 -16.85 0.54 11.00
CA ALA A 324 -17.77 0.20 9.91
C ALA A 324 -19.24 0.35 10.36
N VAL A 325 -20.10 0.78 9.46
CA VAL A 325 -21.52 1.04 9.73
C VAL A 325 -22.41 0.48 8.60
N GLU A 326 -23.71 0.29 8.88
CA GLU A 326 -24.68 -0.09 7.85
C GLU A 326 -25.05 1.09 6.93
N GLU A 327 -24.99 2.31 7.48
CA GLU A 327 -25.27 3.54 6.77
C GLU A 327 -24.20 3.83 5.73
N HIS A 328 -24.56 4.50 4.65
CA HIS A 328 -23.64 4.96 3.60
C HIS A 328 -22.80 3.84 2.94
N PRO A 329 -23.41 2.71 2.50
CA PRO A 329 -22.67 1.58 1.96
C PRO A 329 -21.77 2.00 0.78
N GLY A 330 -20.51 1.58 0.82
CA GLY A 330 -19.48 1.92 -0.17
C GLY A 330 -18.88 3.33 -0.03
N MET A 331 -19.21 4.04 1.05
CA MET A 331 -18.73 5.41 1.30
C MET A 331 -17.90 5.51 2.57
N VAL A 332 -17.00 6.48 2.60
CA VAL A 332 -16.25 6.86 3.80
C VAL A 332 -16.71 8.25 4.24
N VAL A 333 -17.01 8.38 5.53
CA VAL A 333 -17.47 9.63 6.14
C VAL A 333 -16.52 10.02 7.28
N GLY A 334 -16.00 11.24 7.23
CA GLY A 334 -15.20 11.82 8.30
C GLY A 334 -16.06 12.61 9.29
N ARG A 335 -15.90 12.34 10.57
CA ARG A 335 -16.49 13.14 11.65
C ARG A 335 -15.44 14.15 12.13
N THR A 336 -15.75 15.42 11.96
CA THR A 336 -14.88 16.51 12.39
C THR A 336 -14.94 16.70 13.92
N ALA A 337 -13.98 17.42 14.49
CA ALA A 337 -13.96 17.78 15.90
C ALA A 337 -15.20 18.60 16.36
N PHE A 338 -15.90 19.25 15.43
CA PHE A 338 -17.13 20.01 15.68
C PHE A 338 -18.40 19.16 15.60
N GLY A 339 -18.28 17.84 15.36
CA GLY A 339 -19.40 16.93 15.25
C GLY A 339 -20.15 16.97 13.90
N THR A 340 -19.66 17.73 12.93
CA THR A 340 -20.15 17.67 11.55
C THR A 340 -19.54 16.50 10.81
N THR A 341 -20.22 16.01 9.79
CA THR A 341 -19.72 14.94 8.91
C THR A 341 -19.45 15.49 7.53
N ARG A 342 -18.41 14.94 6.88
CA ARG A 342 -18.09 15.18 5.47
C ARG A 342 -17.83 13.84 4.76
N VAL A 343 -18.16 13.75 3.49
CA VAL A 343 -17.75 12.60 2.66
C VAL A 343 -16.26 12.72 2.39
N ILE A 344 -15.56 11.59 2.52
CA ILE A 344 -14.14 11.47 2.19
C ILE A 344 -14.07 10.68 0.88
N GLU A 345 -13.54 11.30 -0.17
CA GLU A 345 -13.47 10.74 -1.52
C GLU A 345 -12.03 10.65 -2.00
N ARG A 346 -11.74 9.65 -2.83
CA ARG A 346 -10.47 9.54 -3.54
C ARG A 346 -10.37 10.62 -4.61
N GLU A 347 -9.19 11.16 -4.79
CA GLU A 347 -8.91 12.05 -5.90
C GLU A 347 -8.83 11.31 -7.24
N LEU A 348 -9.10 12.05 -8.33
CA LEU A 348 -9.07 11.50 -9.69
C LEU A 348 -7.65 11.21 -10.19
N GLY A 349 -6.67 11.93 -9.68
CA GLY A 349 -5.27 11.85 -10.07
C GLY A 349 -4.37 11.42 -8.92
N GLU A 350 -3.08 11.39 -9.18
CA GLU A 350 -2.05 11.13 -8.19
C GLU A 350 -1.54 12.48 -7.64
N GLN A 351 -1.70 12.71 -6.33
CA GLN A 351 -1.16 13.90 -5.67
C GLN A 351 0.37 13.86 -5.60
N LEU A 352 0.93 12.67 -5.42
CA LEU A 352 2.34 12.44 -5.18
C LEU A 352 2.89 11.40 -6.15
N PRO A 353 3.17 11.76 -7.42
CA PRO A 353 3.69 10.80 -8.40
C PRO A 353 5.06 10.26 -7.97
N ARG A 354 5.30 8.97 -8.25
CA ARG A 354 6.57 8.29 -7.99
C ARG A 354 7.00 8.38 -6.52
N ILE A 355 6.08 8.09 -5.62
CA ILE A 355 6.33 8.12 -4.18
C ILE A 355 6.91 6.79 -3.69
N CYS A 356 6.66 5.73 -4.44
CA CYS A 356 7.15 4.37 -4.17
C CYS A 356 7.69 3.68 -5.43
#